data_56a4aaec38239b146b510e7c1e1682e0
#
_entry.id   56a4aaec38239b146b510e7c1e1682e0
#
_cell.length_a   1.000
_cell.length_b   1.000
_cell.length_c   1.000
_cell.angle_alpha   90.00
_cell.angle_beta   90.00
_cell.angle_gamma   90.00
#
_symmetry.space_group_name_H-M   'P 1'
#
loop_
_entity.id
_entity.type
_entity.pdbx_description
1 polymer ?
#
loop_
_entity_poly.entity_id
_entity_poly.type
_entity_poly.pdbx_seq_one_letter_code
_entity_poly.pdbx_strand_id
1 'polypeptide(L)'
;DSIDGWDIDRHIEIAMDALRCPPAESNIADLSGGERRRVALCQLLLTKPDILLLDEPTNHLDAESVAWLERTLADFSGTVVAITHDRYFLDNVAGWILEIDRGNLIPFEGNYSNWLEHKQKRLQQEAREEVSIQKTIANELEWVRQNPKARQSKSQARINAYEALVAESQAREKGPSPQQIVIPSGERLGSNVIELKNISKGFGDKLLIDDLSLKIPPGAIVGIIGPNGAGK
;
A
#
# COMPACT_ATOMS: atom_id res chain seq x y z
N ASP A 1 -24.61 -33.52 13.87
CA ASP A 1 -23.98 -32.19 13.86
C ASP A 1 -24.96 -31.24 13.24
N SER A 2 -25.92 -30.77 14.03
CA SER A 2 -26.91 -29.78 13.66
C SER A 2 -26.26 -28.40 13.89
N ILE A 3 -25.61 -27.85 12.86
CA ILE A 3 -25.41 -26.43 12.78
C ILE A 3 -26.81 -25.86 12.61
N ASP A 4 -27.31 -25.13 13.62
CA ASP A 4 -28.61 -24.49 13.60
C ASP A 4 -28.69 -23.61 12.36
N GLY A 5 -29.56 -23.94 11.40
CA GLY A 5 -29.73 -23.20 10.15
C GLY A 5 -30.00 -21.70 10.38
N TRP A 6 -30.61 -21.35 11.51
CA TRP A 6 -30.82 -19.98 11.98
C TRP A 6 -29.54 -19.19 12.24
N ASP A 7 -28.46 -19.85 12.70
CA ASP A 7 -27.17 -19.20 12.90
C ASP A 7 -26.47 -18.86 11.58
N ILE A 8 -26.66 -19.69 10.55
CA ILE A 8 -26.08 -19.44 9.22
C ILE A 8 -26.72 -18.24 8.56
N ASP A 9 -28.05 -18.19 8.54
CA ASP A 9 -28.79 -17.06 7.94
C ASP A 9 -28.40 -15.73 8.61
N ARG A 10 -28.30 -15.73 9.94
CA ARG A 10 -27.87 -14.57 10.70
C ARG A 10 -26.44 -14.13 10.36
N HIS A 11 -25.50 -15.07 10.20
CA HIS A 11 -24.12 -14.75 9.82
C HIS A 11 -24.05 -14.18 8.40
N ILE A 12 -24.87 -14.70 7.49
CA ILE A 12 -24.99 -14.19 6.13
C ILE A 12 -25.49 -12.75 6.15
N GLU A 13 -26.58 -12.48 6.88
CA GLU A 13 -27.16 -11.13 7.00
C GLU A 13 -26.14 -10.13 7.59
N ILE A 14 -25.45 -10.49 8.66
CA ILE A 14 -24.43 -9.64 9.28
C ILE A 14 -23.29 -9.33 8.31
N ALA A 15 -22.79 -10.33 7.60
CA ALA A 15 -21.68 -10.16 6.66
C ALA A 15 -22.12 -9.34 5.42
N MET A 16 -23.33 -9.56 4.92
CA MET A 16 -23.89 -8.81 3.80
C MET A 16 -24.11 -7.33 4.17
N ASP A 17 -24.64 -7.06 5.35
CA ASP A 17 -24.85 -5.69 5.84
C ASP A 17 -23.51 -4.98 6.05
N ALA A 18 -22.57 -5.61 6.73
CA ALA A 18 -21.25 -5.06 7.01
C ALA A 18 -20.44 -4.73 5.74
N LEU A 19 -20.54 -5.58 4.72
CA LEU A 19 -19.89 -5.35 3.42
C LEU A 19 -20.78 -4.53 2.47
N ARG A 20 -21.95 -4.10 2.92
CA ARG A 20 -22.95 -3.36 2.09
C ARG A 20 -23.20 -4.08 0.77
N CYS A 21 -23.44 -5.39 0.84
CA CYS A 21 -23.82 -6.18 -0.30
C CYS A 21 -25.20 -5.73 -0.83
N PRO A 22 -25.49 -5.92 -2.12
CA PRO A 22 -26.82 -5.70 -2.68
C PRO A 22 -27.84 -6.66 -2.04
N PRO A 23 -29.15 -6.37 -2.14
CA PRO A 23 -30.21 -7.26 -1.64
C PRO A 23 -30.04 -8.69 -2.17
N ALA A 24 -30.39 -9.69 -1.35
CA ALA A 24 -30.19 -11.10 -1.66
C ALA A 24 -30.91 -11.56 -2.95
N GLU A 25 -31.99 -10.92 -3.30
CA GLU A 25 -32.79 -11.20 -4.50
C GLU A 25 -32.20 -10.60 -5.78
N SER A 26 -31.11 -9.80 -5.66
CA SER A 26 -30.50 -9.13 -6.81
C SER A 26 -29.86 -10.13 -7.75
N ASN A 27 -30.10 -9.96 -9.05
CA ASN A 27 -29.44 -10.79 -10.05
C ASN A 27 -27.97 -10.39 -10.18
N ILE A 28 -27.06 -11.36 -10.05
CA ILE A 28 -25.62 -11.15 -10.13
C ILE A 28 -25.19 -10.50 -11.46
N ALA A 29 -25.92 -10.78 -12.55
CA ALA A 29 -25.61 -10.21 -13.86
C ALA A 29 -25.76 -8.68 -13.90
N ASP A 30 -26.69 -8.14 -13.09
CA ASP A 30 -27.02 -6.72 -13.07
C ASP A 30 -26.14 -5.91 -12.08
N LEU A 31 -25.34 -6.59 -11.27
CA LEU A 31 -24.47 -5.97 -10.28
C LEU A 31 -23.27 -5.25 -10.93
N SER A 32 -22.93 -4.10 -10.36
CA SER A 32 -21.67 -3.43 -10.68
C SER A 32 -20.45 -4.27 -10.30
N GLY A 33 -19.27 -3.96 -10.87
CA GLY A 33 -18.04 -4.68 -10.55
C GLY A 33 -17.66 -4.62 -9.06
N GLY A 34 -17.93 -3.50 -8.40
CA GLY A 34 -17.69 -3.36 -6.96
C GLY A 34 -18.67 -4.19 -6.11
N GLU A 35 -19.94 -4.24 -6.48
CA GLU A 35 -20.93 -5.09 -5.80
C GLU A 35 -20.60 -6.57 -5.94
N ARG A 36 -20.25 -7.02 -7.14
CA ARG A 36 -19.82 -8.42 -7.36
C ARG A 36 -18.64 -8.79 -6.50
N ARG A 37 -17.63 -7.90 -6.35
CA ARG A 37 -16.47 -8.14 -5.49
C ARG A 37 -16.86 -8.25 -4.02
N ARG A 38 -17.74 -7.39 -3.53
CA ARG A 38 -18.24 -7.46 -2.14
C ARG A 38 -19.02 -8.75 -1.86
N VAL A 39 -19.87 -9.17 -2.79
CA VAL A 39 -20.59 -10.45 -2.68
C VAL A 39 -19.62 -11.63 -2.68
N ALA A 40 -18.65 -11.63 -3.58
CA ALA A 40 -17.62 -12.68 -3.64
C ALA A 40 -16.77 -12.73 -2.35
N LEU A 41 -16.39 -11.58 -1.81
CA LEU A 41 -15.65 -11.50 -0.54
C LEU A 41 -16.51 -12.02 0.62
N CYS A 42 -17.78 -11.63 0.68
CA CYS A 42 -18.75 -12.13 1.67
C CYS A 42 -18.85 -13.66 1.62
N GLN A 43 -19.06 -14.23 0.45
CA GLN A 43 -19.12 -15.68 0.25
C GLN A 43 -17.83 -16.37 0.71
N LEU A 44 -16.67 -15.82 0.32
CA LEU A 44 -15.36 -16.39 0.64
C LEU A 44 -15.10 -16.42 2.16
N LEU A 45 -15.46 -15.35 2.88
CA LEU A 45 -15.31 -15.28 4.33
C LEU A 45 -16.25 -16.25 5.06
N LEU A 46 -17.45 -16.43 4.57
CA LEU A 46 -18.44 -17.35 5.15
C LEU A 46 -18.07 -18.83 4.94
N THR A 47 -17.34 -19.17 3.87
CA THR A 47 -16.90 -20.55 3.63
C THR A 47 -15.75 -21.01 4.54
N LYS A 48 -15.08 -20.07 5.22
CA LYS A 48 -13.98 -20.31 6.18
C LYS A 48 -12.94 -21.31 5.66
N PRO A 49 -12.29 -21.06 4.51
CA PRO A 49 -11.28 -21.96 3.97
C PRO A 49 -10.03 -21.99 4.86
N ASP A 50 -9.19 -23.04 4.76
CA ASP A 50 -7.93 -23.13 5.50
C ASP A 50 -6.92 -22.07 5.08
N ILE A 51 -6.95 -21.66 3.80
CA ILE A 51 -6.09 -20.62 3.22
C ILE A 51 -6.95 -19.62 2.46
N LEU A 52 -6.78 -18.35 2.79
CA LEU A 52 -7.48 -17.22 2.18
C LEU A 52 -6.49 -16.34 1.41
N LEU A 53 -6.68 -16.24 0.10
CA LEU A 53 -5.87 -15.39 -0.77
C LEU A 53 -6.68 -14.17 -1.19
N LEU A 54 -6.22 -12.98 -0.80
CA LEU A 54 -6.91 -11.72 -1.05
C LEU A 54 -6.03 -10.78 -1.90
N ASP A 55 -6.58 -10.28 -2.99
CA ASP A 55 -5.95 -9.28 -3.84
C ASP A 55 -6.75 -7.96 -3.74
N GLU A 56 -6.10 -6.94 -3.16
CA GLU A 56 -6.68 -5.62 -2.89
C GLU A 56 -8.08 -5.69 -2.23
N PRO A 57 -8.22 -6.34 -1.06
CA PRO A 57 -9.53 -6.59 -0.47
C PRO A 57 -10.23 -5.33 0.04
N THR A 58 -9.49 -4.25 0.31
CA THR A 58 -10.04 -2.97 0.78
C THR A 58 -10.59 -2.09 -0.34
N ASN A 59 -10.28 -2.41 -1.60
CA ASN A 59 -10.76 -1.66 -2.74
C ASN A 59 -12.29 -1.71 -2.84
N HIS A 60 -12.90 -0.55 -3.05
CA HIS A 60 -14.34 -0.34 -3.13
C HIS A 60 -15.12 -0.55 -1.82
N LEU A 61 -14.43 -0.73 -0.70
CA LEU A 61 -15.03 -0.72 0.64
C LEU A 61 -15.04 0.70 1.20
N ASP A 62 -15.99 1.00 2.04
CA ASP A 62 -15.95 2.19 2.89
C ASP A 62 -15.24 1.89 4.22
N ALA A 63 -14.99 2.92 5.02
CA ALA A 63 -14.23 2.79 6.26
C ALA A 63 -14.86 1.81 7.27
N GLU A 64 -16.20 1.73 7.32
CA GLU A 64 -16.91 0.83 8.23
C GLU A 64 -16.74 -0.63 7.78
N SER A 65 -16.87 -0.88 6.47
CA SER A 65 -16.65 -2.21 5.89
C SER A 65 -15.22 -2.67 6.02
N VAL A 66 -14.23 -1.77 5.86
CA VAL A 66 -12.81 -2.08 6.10
C VAL A 66 -12.59 -2.46 7.56
N ALA A 67 -13.09 -1.68 8.52
CA ALA A 67 -12.94 -1.97 9.94
C ALA A 67 -13.63 -3.29 10.35
N TRP A 68 -14.71 -3.67 9.70
CA TRP A 68 -15.34 -4.97 9.90
C TRP A 68 -14.49 -6.10 9.34
N LEU A 69 -13.94 -5.92 8.12
CA LEU A 69 -13.06 -6.88 7.48
C LEU A 69 -11.80 -7.15 8.33
N GLU A 70 -11.16 -6.09 8.83
CA GLU A 70 -9.99 -6.19 9.71
C GLU A 70 -10.28 -7.08 10.93
N ARG A 71 -11.40 -6.85 11.61
CA ARG A 71 -11.83 -7.67 12.77
C ARG A 71 -12.09 -9.12 12.37
N THR A 72 -12.79 -9.32 11.26
CA THR A 72 -13.11 -10.67 10.76
C THR A 72 -11.85 -11.47 10.41
N LEU A 73 -10.84 -10.81 9.82
CA LEU A 73 -9.57 -11.44 9.49
C LEU A 73 -8.68 -11.66 10.71
N ALA A 74 -8.74 -10.80 11.72
CA ALA A 74 -8.04 -11.01 12.99
C ALA A 74 -8.54 -12.26 13.74
N ASP A 75 -9.84 -12.54 13.63
CA ASP A 75 -10.49 -13.73 14.23
C ASP A 75 -10.47 -14.96 13.31
N PHE A 76 -9.89 -14.83 12.11
CA PHE A 76 -9.88 -15.93 11.15
C PHE A 76 -8.93 -17.05 11.57
N SER A 77 -9.44 -18.28 11.62
CA SER A 77 -8.68 -19.44 12.13
C SER A 77 -7.68 -20.02 11.14
N GLY A 78 -7.81 -19.71 9.85
CA GLY A 78 -6.93 -20.17 8.77
C GLY A 78 -5.76 -19.22 8.49
N THR A 79 -5.03 -19.49 7.44
CA THR A 79 -3.94 -18.64 6.97
C THR A 79 -4.46 -17.61 5.98
N VAL A 80 -4.15 -16.33 6.20
CA VAL A 80 -4.51 -15.23 5.29
C VAL A 80 -3.25 -14.73 4.59
N VAL A 81 -3.31 -14.65 3.26
CA VAL A 81 -2.30 -13.98 2.43
C VAL A 81 -3.01 -12.85 1.68
N ALA A 82 -2.62 -11.62 1.96
CA ALA A 82 -3.23 -10.45 1.33
C ALA A 82 -2.17 -9.62 0.58
N ILE A 83 -2.53 -9.17 -0.61
CA ILE A 83 -1.78 -8.18 -1.39
C ILE A 83 -2.60 -6.90 -1.33
N THR A 84 -2.02 -5.81 -0.83
CA THR A 84 -2.71 -4.52 -0.76
C THR A 84 -1.74 -3.35 -0.65
N HIS A 85 -2.21 -2.17 -1.06
CA HIS A 85 -1.52 -0.89 -0.87
C HIS A 85 -2.02 -0.13 0.37
N ASP A 86 -3.00 -0.66 1.08
CA ASP A 86 -3.57 -0.06 2.28
C ASP A 86 -2.66 -0.34 3.49
N ARG A 87 -1.90 0.69 3.89
CA ARG A 87 -0.96 0.61 5.02
C ARG A 87 -1.67 0.39 6.36
N TYR A 88 -2.83 0.99 6.54
CA TYR A 88 -3.58 0.88 7.79
C TYR A 88 -4.13 -0.52 7.96
N PHE A 89 -4.66 -1.08 6.88
CA PHE A 89 -5.11 -2.47 6.86
C PHE A 89 -3.96 -3.44 7.18
N LEU A 90 -2.79 -3.27 6.53
CA LEU A 90 -1.61 -4.10 6.82
C LEU A 90 -1.11 -3.95 8.26
N ASP A 91 -1.18 -2.74 8.82
CA ASP A 91 -0.73 -2.48 10.19
C ASP A 91 -1.62 -3.15 11.24
N ASN A 92 -2.93 -3.25 10.95
CA ASN A 92 -3.92 -3.83 11.85
C ASN A 92 -4.04 -5.36 11.74
N VAL A 93 -3.82 -5.93 10.54
CA VAL A 93 -4.13 -7.35 10.26
C VAL A 93 -2.87 -8.20 10.11
N ALA A 94 -1.78 -7.65 9.55
CA ALA A 94 -0.62 -8.44 9.20
C ALA A 94 0.30 -8.68 10.40
N GLY A 95 0.57 -9.95 10.71
CA GLY A 95 1.65 -10.37 11.62
C GLY A 95 2.98 -10.64 10.92
N TRP A 96 2.95 -10.78 9.58
CA TRP A 96 4.11 -11.00 8.72
C TRP A 96 3.99 -10.16 7.46
N ILE A 97 5.11 -9.59 7.02
CA ILE A 97 5.23 -8.88 5.74
C ILE A 97 6.20 -9.65 4.84
N LEU A 98 5.79 -9.92 3.62
CA LEU A 98 6.66 -10.49 2.60
C LEU A 98 7.01 -9.40 1.59
N GLU A 99 8.22 -8.87 1.70
CA GLU A 99 8.72 -7.87 0.76
C GLU A 99 9.30 -8.52 -0.49
N ILE A 100 8.90 -8.04 -1.66
CA ILE A 100 9.52 -8.40 -2.94
C ILE A 100 10.41 -7.25 -3.35
N ASP A 101 11.72 -7.44 -3.31
CA ASP A 101 12.70 -6.41 -3.68
C ASP A 101 13.79 -7.00 -4.58
N ARG A 102 13.94 -6.43 -5.77
CA ARG A 102 14.98 -6.84 -6.76
C ARG A 102 15.01 -8.36 -7.01
N GLY A 103 13.83 -8.98 -7.15
CA GLY A 103 13.70 -10.42 -7.39
C GLY A 103 13.91 -11.30 -6.15
N ASN A 104 14.17 -10.72 -4.98
CA ASN A 104 14.29 -11.45 -3.72
C ASN A 104 13.02 -11.34 -2.90
N LEU A 105 12.70 -12.41 -2.17
CA LEU A 105 11.62 -12.46 -1.21
C LEU A 105 12.23 -12.31 0.19
N ILE A 106 11.84 -11.26 0.90
CA ILE A 106 12.36 -10.94 2.23
C ILE A 106 11.22 -11.02 3.22
N PRO A 107 11.13 -12.09 4.03
CA PRO A 107 10.13 -12.21 5.08
C PRO A 107 10.50 -11.32 6.27
N PHE A 108 9.51 -10.67 6.84
CA PHE A 108 9.65 -9.87 8.05
C PHE A 108 8.51 -10.18 9.01
N GLU A 109 8.85 -10.55 10.24
CA GLU A 109 7.89 -10.77 11.33
C GLU A 109 7.55 -9.42 12.00
N GLY A 110 6.30 -9.03 11.91
CA GLY A 110 5.80 -7.77 12.43
C GLY A 110 4.77 -7.12 11.50
N ASN A 111 4.22 -5.99 11.96
CA ASN A 111 3.27 -5.19 11.20
C ASN A 111 3.98 -4.27 10.18
N TYR A 112 3.20 -3.52 9.41
CA TYR A 112 3.70 -2.62 8.37
C TYR A 112 4.59 -1.50 8.92
N SER A 113 4.24 -0.91 10.06
CA SER A 113 5.02 0.16 10.69
C SER A 113 6.41 -0.32 11.10
N ASN A 114 6.51 -1.50 11.72
CA ASN A 114 7.78 -2.10 12.13
C ASN A 114 8.65 -2.47 10.90
N TRP A 115 8.02 -3.01 9.86
CA TRP A 115 8.70 -3.29 8.60
C TRP A 115 9.25 -2.02 7.95
N LEU A 116 8.48 -0.94 7.95
CA LEU A 116 8.88 0.34 7.36
C LEU A 116 10.11 0.92 8.07
N GLU A 117 10.15 0.89 9.39
CA GLU A 117 11.32 1.30 10.18
C GLU A 117 12.55 0.46 9.86
N HIS A 118 12.36 -0.88 9.80
CA HIS A 118 13.43 -1.79 9.45
C HIS A 118 13.97 -1.53 8.04
N LYS A 119 13.08 -1.33 7.09
CA LYS A 119 13.43 -0.98 5.70
C LYS A 119 14.21 0.34 5.62
N GLN A 120 13.79 1.36 6.35
CA GLN A 120 14.50 2.64 6.40
C GLN A 120 15.93 2.49 6.94
N LYS A 121 16.11 1.72 8.01
CA LYS A 121 17.44 1.43 8.58
C LYS A 121 18.32 0.68 7.58
N ARG A 122 17.77 -0.34 6.90
CA ARG A 122 18.46 -1.10 5.85
C ARG A 122 18.93 -0.20 4.71
N LEU A 123 18.02 0.64 4.18
CA LEU A 123 18.36 1.58 3.10
C LEU A 123 19.43 2.61 3.51
N GLN A 124 19.39 3.10 4.75
CA GLN A 124 20.43 4.00 5.27
C GLN A 124 21.76 3.31 5.38
N GLN A 125 21.80 2.05 5.79
CA GLN A 125 23.03 1.26 5.85
C GLN A 125 23.59 1.00 4.45
N GLU A 126 22.76 0.53 3.50
CA GLU A 126 23.13 0.34 2.10
C GLU A 126 23.72 1.61 1.48
N ALA A 127 23.10 2.76 1.74
CA ALA A 127 23.59 4.05 1.25
C ALA A 127 24.96 4.42 1.84
N ARG A 128 25.19 4.16 3.14
CA ARG A 128 26.52 4.38 3.77
C ARG A 128 27.59 3.46 3.20
N GLU A 129 27.27 2.19 3.00
CA GLU A 129 28.16 1.20 2.39
C GLU A 129 28.53 1.61 0.96
N GLU A 130 27.55 2.04 0.15
CA GLU A 130 27.77 2.52 -1.21
C GLU A 130 28.74 3.72 -1.23
N VAL A 131 28.51 4.73 -0.38
CA VAL A 131 29.43 5.88 -0.26
C VAL A 131 30.85 5.43 0.13
N SER A 132 30.97 4.47 1.04
CA SER A 132 32.27 3.92 1.45
C SER A 132 32.98 3.21 0.29
N ILE A 133 32.26 2.39 -0.47
CA ILE A 133 32.79 1.68 -1.65
C ILE A 133 33.22 2.68 -2.71
N GLN A 134 32.39 3.68 -3.03
CA GLN A 134 32.74 4.72 -4.01
C GLN A 134 33.99 5.50 -3.60
N LYS A 135 34.15 5.81 -2.31
CA LYS A 135 35.35 6.45 -1.80
C LYS A 135 36.59 5.56 -1.95
N THR A 136 36.44 4.27 -1.67
CA THR A 136 37.52 3.28 -1.85
C THR A 136 37.93 3.17 -3.32
N ILE A 137 36.96 3.05 -4.23
CA ILE A 137 37.19 3.02 -5.68
C ILE A 137 37.93 4.28 -6.14
N ALA A 138 37.52 5.46 -5.69
CA ALA A 138 38.18 6.72 -6.04
C ALA A 138 39.65 6.78 -5.57
N ASN A 139 39.91 6.35 -4.33
CA ASN A 139 41.28 6.30 -3.79
C ASN A 139 42.18 5.31 -4.54
N GLU A 140 41.66 4.12 -4.86
CA GLU A 140 42.39 3.11 -5.63
C GLU A 140 42.65 3.57 -7.07
N LEU A 141 41.68 4.26 -7.70
CA LEU A 141 41.86 4.84 -9.02
C LEU A 141 42.95 5.90 -9.03
N GLU A 142 43.01 6.74 -8.01
CA GLU A 142 44.04 7.76 -7.88
C GLU A 142 45.43 7.11 -7.72
N TRP A 143 45.52 6.05 -6.90
CA TRP A 143 46.76 5.28 -6.73
C TRP A 143 47.21 4.62 -8.06
N VAL A 144 46.30 4.04 -8.84
CA VAL A 144 46.61 3.44 -10.16
C VAL A 144 47.11 4.49 -11.13
N ARG A 145 46.61 5.72 -11.07
CA ARG A 145 47.05 6.84 -11.94
C ARG A 145 48.42 7.39 -11.58
N GLN A 146 48.77 7.44 -10.29
CA GLN A 146 50.01 8.05 -9.81
C GLN A 146 51.25 7.17 -9.98
N ASN A 147 51.14 5.83 -10.11
CA ASN A 147 52.26 4.90 -10.11
C ASN A 147 52.38 4.05 -11.38
N PRO A 148 52.77 4.61 -12.55
CA PRO A 148 52.92 3.82 -13.78
C PRO A 148 54.13 2.85 -13.73
N LYS A 149 55.13 3.07 -12.85
CA LYS A 149 56.36 2.24 -12.74
C LYS A 149 56.31 1.08 -11.73
N ALA A 150 55.30 1.03 -10.86
CA ALA A 150 55.15 -0.01 -9.83
C ALA A 150 54.35 -1.25 -10.30
N ARG A 151 54.25 -1.50 -11.61
CA ARG A 151 53.47 -2.59 -12.22
C ARG A 151 54.09 -3.99 -12.11
N GLN A 152 55.03 -4.25 -11.22
CA GLN A 152 55.59 -5.60 -11.05
C GLN A 152 54.94 -6.35 -9.87
N SER A 153 54.40 -7.51 -10.15
CA SER A 153 53.82 -8.59 -9.32
C SER A 153 52.93 -8.23 -8.09
N LYS A 154 53.38 -7.34 -7.20
CA LYS A 154 52.54 -6.88 -6.04
C LYS A 154 51.42 -5.91 -6.43
N SER A 155 51.53 -5.26 -7.59
CA SER A 155 50.49 -4.34 -8.08
C SER A 155 49.35 -5.07 -8.79
N GLN A 156 49.59 -6.27 -9.33
CA GLN A 156 48.55 -7.01 -10.06
C GLN A 156 47.40 -7.47 -9.14
N ALA A 157 47.74 -7.96 -7.94
CA ALA A 157 46.70 -8.33 -6.96
C ALA A 157 45.81 -7.15 -6.55
N ARG A 158 46.40 -5.94 -6.43
CA ARG A 158 45.66 -4.73 -6.10
C ARG A 158 44.79 -4.22 -7.26
N ILE A 159 45.31 -4.35 -8.48
CA ILE A 159 44.50 -4.04 -9.69
C ILE A 159 43.32 -4.99 -9.80
N ASN A 160 43.54 -6.30 -9.63
CA ASN A 160 42.50 -7.29 -9.65
C ASN A 160 41.45 -7.02 -8.54
N ALA A 161 41.86 -6.60 -7.34
CA ALA A 161 40.96 -6.21 -6.26
C ALA A 161 40.14 -4.95 -6.60
N TYR A 162 40.76 -3.97 -7.27
CA TYR A 162 40.06 -2.79 -7.76
C TYR A 162 39.03 -3.15 -8.83
N GLU A 163 39.40 -3.97 -9.81
CA GLU A 163 38.48 -4.43 -10.85
C GLU A 163 37.28 -5.21 -10.27
N ALA A 164 37.53 -6.05 -9.26
CA ALA A 164 36.48 -6.77 -8.55
C ALA A 164 35.55 -5.83 -7.80
N LEU A 165 36.06 -4.81 -7.11
CA LEU A 165 35.26 -3.78 -6.44
C LEU A 165 34.41 -2.97 -7.42
N VAL A 166 34.97 -2.61 -8.57
CA VAL A 166 34.24 -1.90 -9.63
C VAL A 166 33.12 -2.79 -10.19
N ALA A 167 33.42 -4.06 -10.47
CA ALA A 167 32.43 -5.01 -10.97
C ALA A 167 31.32 -5.23 -9.94
N GLU A 168 31.65 -5.36 -8.66
CA GLU A 168 30.66 -5.47 -7.57
C GLU A 168 29.79 -4.24 -7.47
N SER A 169 30.36 -3.03 -7.51
CA SER A 169 29.61 -1.77 -7.49
C SER A 169 28.68 -1.61 -8.70
N GLN A 170 29.11 -2.09 -9.88
CA GLN A 170 28.29 -2.07 -11.09
C GLN A 170 27.18 -3.13 -11.08
N ALA A 171 27.44 -4.30 -10.46
CA ALA A 171 26.47 -5.38 -10.33
C ALA A 171 25.40 -5.07 -9.27
N ARG A 172 25.68 -4.18 -8.33
CA ARG A 172 24.67 -3.68 -7.38
C ARG A 172 23.62 -2.88 -8.15
N GLU A 173 22.47 -3.46 -8.37
CA GLU A 173 21.33 -2.72 -8.94
C GLU A 173 21.03 -1.51 -8.05
N LYS A 174 21.19 -0.32 -8.62
CA LYS A 174 20.79 0.91 -7.94
C LYS A 174 19.26 0.87 -7.80
N GLY A 175 18.77 0.82 -6.58
CA GLY A 175 17.36 1.00 -6.31
C GLY A 175 16.84 2.30 -6.96
N PRO A 176 15.54 2.39 -7.24
CA PRO A 176 14.98 3.61 -7.83
C PRO A 176 15.34 4.79 -6.92
N SER A 177 16.04 5.77 -7.49
CA SER A 177 16.25 7.05 -6.80
C SER A 177 14.89 7.62 -6.41
N PRO A 178 14.72 8.13 -5.19
CA PRO A 178 13.48 8.79 -4.82
C PRO A 178 13.26 9.95 -5.81
N GLN A 179 12.37 9.74 -6.78
CA GLN A 179 11.96 10.78 -7.69
C GLN A 179 11.11 11.77 -6.90
N GLN A 180 11.65 12.93 -6.63
CA GLN A 180 10.87 14.05 -6.13
C GLN A 180 9.95 14.53 -7.24
N ILE A 181 8.66 14.28 -7.09
CA ILE A 181 7.67 14.91 -7.95
C ILE A 181 7.59 16.38 -7.52
N VAL A 182 8.20 17.26 -8.30
CA VAL A 182 8.09 18.70 -8.10
C VAL A 182 6.89 19.18 -8.91
N ILE A 183 5.81 19.51 -8.21
CA ILE A 183 4.65 20.16 -8.81
C ILE A 183 4.91 21.67 -8.69
N PRO A 184 5.14 22.40 -9.80
CA PRO A 184 5.34 23.83 -9.74
C PRO A 184 4.06 24.51 -9.22
N SER A 185 4.20 25.41 -8.27
CA SER A 185 3.08 26.23 -7.80
C SER A 185 2.57 27.09 -8.96
N GLY A 186 1.29 26.96 -9.28
CA GLY A 186 0.63 27.84 -10.22
C GLY A 186 0.51 29.28 -9.71
N GLU A 187 -0.21 30.13 -10.46
CA GLU A 187 -0.50 31.50 -10.05
C GLU A 187 -1.23 31.53 -8.70
N ARG A 188 -0.93 32.54 -7.89
CA ARG A 188 -1.49 32.68 -6.54
C ARG A 188 -2.99 32.92 -6.63
N LEU A 189 -3.76 31.97 -6.10
CA LEU A 189 -5.21 32.08 -5.99
C LEU A 189 -5.60 33.21 -5.02
N GLY A 190 -6.75 33.84 -5.26
CA GLY A 190 -7.30 34.88 -4.38
C GLY A 190 -7.63 34.33 -2.97
N SER A 191 -8.09 35.21 -2.09
CA SER A 191 -8.43 34.84 -0.71
C SER A 191 -9.60 33.85 -0.57
N ASN A 192 -10.48 33.79 -1.56
CA ASN A 192 -11.57 32.81 -1.65
C ASN A 192 -11.39 32.00 -2.93
N VAL A 193 -11.16 30.70 -2.78
CA VAL A 193 -10.97 29.80 -3.92
C VAL A 193 -12.31 29.19 -4.35
N ILE A 194 -13.06 28.66 -3.39
CA ILE A 194 -14.39 28.10 -3.63
C ILE A 194 -15.33 28.58 -2.52
N GLU A 195 -16.47 29.13 -2.91
CA GLU A 195 -17.54 29.50 -2.00
C GLU A 195 -18.82 28.81 -2.45
N LEU A 196 -19.35 27.95 -1.60
CA LEU A 196 -20.64 27.29 -1.76
C LEU A 196 -21.63 28.01 -0.87
N LYS A 197 -22.83 28.34 -1.41
CA LYS A 197 -23.90 29.03 -0.67
C LYS A 197 -25.21 28.30 -0.88
N ASN A 198 -25.79 27.80 0.21
CA ASN A 198 -27.14 27.21 0.23
C ASN A 198 -27.31 26.17 -0.90
N ILE A 199 -26.35 25.27 -1.07
CA ILE A 199 -26.43 24.26 -2.11
C ILE A 199 -27.22 23.07 -1.62
N SER A 200 -28.25 22.71 -2.36
CA SER A 200 -29.04 21.50 -2.16
C SER A 200 -28.97 20.64 -3.43
N LYS A 201 -28.75 19.35 -3.29
CA LYS A 201 -28.69 18.40 -4.40
C LYS A 201 -29.29 17.04 -4.02
N GLY A 202 -30.19 16.56 -4.87
CA GLY A 202 -30.76 15.22 -4.77
C GLY A 202 -30.77 14.49 -6.12
N PHE A 203 -31.01 13.20 -6.07
CA PHE A 203 -31.26 12.34 -7.23
C PHE A 203 -32.53 11.53 -6.99
N GLY A 204 -33.55 11.72 -7.86
CA GLY A 204 -34.89 11.20 -7.64
C GLY A 204 -35.44 11.71 -6.30
N ASP A 205 -35.96 10.82 -5.49
CA ASP A 205 -36.52 11.13 -4.18
C ASP A 205 -35.48 11.22 -3.05
N LYS A 206 -34.20 10.95 -3.35
CA LYS A 206 -33.12 10.96 -2.35
C LYS A 206 -32.41 12.30 -2.34
N LEU A 207 -32.61 13.10 -1.27
CA LEU A 207 -31.81 14.30 -1.00
C LEU A 207 -30.42 13.87 -0.46
N LEU A 208 -29.33 14.33 -1.11
CA LEU A 208 -27.98 14.02 -0.71
C LEU A 208 -27.30 15.17 0.03
N ILE A 209 -27.55 16.38 -0.39
CA ILE A 209 -26.98 17.61 0.19
C ILE A 209 -28.17 18.55 0.43
N ASP A 210 -28.28 19.08 1.63
CA ASP A 210 -29.29 20.03 2.01
C ASP A 210 -28.64 21.28 2.61
N ASP A 211 -28.91 22.43 1.99
CA ASP A 211 -28.47 23.78 2.42
C ASP A 211 -27.00 23.89 2.82
N LEU A 212 -26.08 23.25 2.05
CA LEU A 212 -24.66 23.27 2.32
C LEU A 212 -24.07 24.66 1.99
N SER A 213 -23.48 25.29 3.00
CA SER A 213 -22.67 26.50 2.83
C SER A 213 -21.26 26.26 3.36
N LEU A 214 -20.26 26.43 2.49
CA LEU A 214 -18.86 26.16 2.79
C LEU A 214 -17.95 27.12 2.04
N LYS A 215 -16.88 27.60 2.70
CA LYS A 215 -15.80 28.36 2.08
C LYS A 215 -14.50 27.59 2.16
N ILE A 216 -13.82 27.45 1.04
CA ILE A 216 -12.52 26.81 0.95
C ILE A 216 -11.46 27.88 0.66
N PRO A 217 -10.58 28.18 1.61
CA PRO A 217 -9.48 29.14 1.42
C PRO A 217 -8.36 28.53 0.58
N PRO A 218 -7.43 29.36 0.04
CA PRO A 218 -6.27 28.87 -0.66
C PRO A 218 -5.37 28.00 0.24
N GLY A 219 -4.87 26.90 -0.33
CA GLY A 219 -4.02 25.93 0.37
C GLY A 219 -4.78 24.96 1.31
N ALA A 220 -6.11 25.02 1.37
CA ALA A 220 -6.89 24.06 2.15
C ALA A 220 -6.93 22.69 1.44
N ILE A 221 -6.84 21.64 2.25
CA ILE A 221 -7.08 20.26 1.84
C ILE A 221 -8.42 19.84 2.45
N VAL A 222 -9.37 19.46 1.60
CA VAL A 222 -10.72 19.05 2.03
C VAL A 222 -10.90 17.58 1.77
N GLY A 223 -11.10 16.80 2.83
CA GLY A 223 -11.46 15.39 2.77
C GLY A 223 -12.98 15.21 2.72
N ILE A 224 -13.47 14.43 1.75
CA ILE A 224 -14.89 14.05 1.65
C ILE A 224 -15.00 12.58 2.06
N ILE A 225 -15.64 12.31 3.19
CA ILE A 225 -15.85 10.98 3.74
C ILE A 225 -17.34 10.66 3.80
N GLY A 226 -17.67 9.38 3.76
CA GLY A 226 -19.03 8.90 3.86
C GLY A 226 -19.16 7.47 3.36
N PRO A 227 -20.29 6.80 3.67
CA PRO A 227 -20.53 5.44 3.22
C PRO A 227 -20.65 5.34 1.70
N ASN A 228 -20.51 4.12 1.17
CA ASN A 228 -20.73 3.85 -0.25
C ASN A 228 -22.18 4.14 -0.62
N GLY A 229 -22.40 4.77 -1.78
CA GLY A 229 -23.73 5.21 -2.21
C GLY A 229 -24.25 6.51 -1.57
N ALA A 230 -23.44 7.19 -0.73
CA ALA A 230 -23.82 8.49 -0.14
C ALA A 230 -23.74 9.66 -1.12
N GLY A 231 -23.24 9.47 -2.34
CA GLY A 231 -23.13 10.53 -3.36
C GLY A 231 -21.82 11.30 -3.38
N LYS A 232 -20.75 10.76 -2.74
CA LYS A 232 -19.39 11.33 -2.76
C LYS A 232 -18.70 11.11 -4.09
#